data_f7116c1c44fa25f089c01bf210f84e28
#
_entry.id   f7116c1c44fa25f089c01bf210f84e28
#
_cell.length_a   1.000
_cell.length_b   1.000
_cell.length_c   1.000
_cell.angle_alpha   90.00
_cell.angle_beta   90.00
_cell.angle_gamma   90.00
#
_symmetry.space_group_name_H-M   'P 1'
#
loop_
_entity.id
_entity.type
_entity.pdbx_description
1 polymer ?
#
loop_
_entity_poly.entity_id
_entity_poly.type
_entity_poly.pdbx_seq_one_letter_code
_entity_poly.pdbx_strand_id
1 'polypeptide(L)'
;MNQPATPIDTATLDPLETASVDELRATQLKRLKWSLKHAYDNVPFYRQSFDKAEVHPDDIQTLADLAKLPFTTKADLRDNYPFGMLATPMSEIVRIHASSGTTGQPTVVGYTQNDIDVWSDVMARSIRAAGGSRNDKVHVAYGYGLFTGGLGAHYGAERLGCAVIPMSGGQTEKQVQLIRDFEPDIIMVTPSYMLNIADEMERQGIDPHTLPLRTGIFGAEPWTDSMRTALEKRLGIDALDIYGLSEVMGPGVGMECLETKDGPTIWEDHFYPEIIDPVSGDVLPDGEYGELVFTTLTKEGLPVIRYRTRDLTRLLPGTARPMRRIDKITGRSDDMLIIRGVNVFPTQIEEQLLKIGTLSPHYEIEVTRQGNMDMVLVRVEASHHDIARDPVACEEAAKQLQHAIKTYIGISTQVEVSPVESVMRSMGKARRVKDLR
;
A
#
# COMPACT_ATOMS: atom_id res chain seq x y z
N MET A 1 -6.11 -22.05 -18.83
CA MET A 1 -4.63 -22.25 -18.74
C MET A 1 -4.03 -20.87 -18.88
N ASN A 2 -3.52 -20.30 -17.75
CA ASN A 2 -2.84 -19.01 -17.80
C ASN A 2 -1.67 -19.13 -18.77
N GLN A 3 -1.59 -18.23 -19.75
CA GLN A 3 -0.37 -18.10 -20.54
C GLN A 3 0.75 -17.72 -19.57
N PRO A 4 1.93 -18.34 -19.64
CA PRO A 4 3.04 -17.93 -18.81
C PRO A 4 3.30 -16.44 -19.06
N ALA A 5 3.56 -15.69 -17.99
CA ALA A 5 3.88 -14.28 -18.06
C ALA A 5 4.95 -14.06 -19.13
N THR A 6 4.69 -13.16 -20.06
CA THR A 6 5.68 -12.81 -21.09
C THR A 6 6.88 -12.19 -20.37
N PRO A 7 8.11 -12.67 -20.59
CA PRO A 7 9.30 -12.07 -19.99
C PRO A 7 9.34 -10.57 -20.33
N ILE A 8 9.62 -9.73 -19.32
CA ILE A 8 9.76 -8.30 -19.54
C ILE A 8 10.98 -8.07 -20.44
N ASP A 9 10.76 -7.34 -21.55
CA ASP A 9 11.87 -6.93 -22.42
C ASP A 9 12.78 -5.94 -21.68
N THR A 10 13.97 -6.39 -21.33
CA THR A 10 14.96 -5.59 -20.61
C THR A 10 15.37 -4.32 -21.35
N ALA A 11 15.22 -4.27 -22.67
CA ALA A 11 15.47 -3.06 -23.48
C ALA A 11 14.46 -1.94 -23.20
N THR A 12 13.32 -2.24 -22.58
CA THR A 12 12.30 -1.24 -22.19
C THR A 12 12.49 -0.67 -20.80
N LEU A 13 13.43 -1.21 -20.02
CA LEU A 13 13.69 -0.78 -18.63
C LEU A 13 14.44 0.56 -18.63
N ASP A 14 14.17 1.36 -17.58
CA ASP A 14 14.96 2.56 -17.34
C ASP A 14 16.40 2.19 -16.98
N PRO A 15 17.40 3.02 -17.33
CA PRO A 15 18.81 2.70 -17.09
C PRO A 15 19.11 2.33 -15.62
N LEU A 16 18.43 2.97 -14.66
CA LEU A 16 18.64 2.69 -13.23
C LEU A 16 17.98 1.39 -12.75
N GLU A 17 17.07 0.79 -13.52
CA GLU A 17 16.52 -0.53 -13.22
C GLU A 17 17.51 -1.67 -13.55
N THR A 18 18.58 -1.36 -14.27
CA THR A 18 19.65 -2.32 -14.66
C THR A 18 21.05 -1.87 -14.26
N ALA A 19 21.16 -0.72 -13.60
CA ALA A 19 22.44 -0.16 -13.15
C ALA A 19 23.09 -1.04 -12.07
N SER A 20 24.40 -0.88 -11.90
CA SER A 20 25.08 -1.44 -10.74
C SER A 20 24.63 -0.77 -9.43
N VAL A 21 24.79 -1.47 -8.31
CA VAL A 21 24.50 -0.91 -6.99
C VAL A 21 25.31 0.36 -6.72
N ASP A 22 26.57 0.41 -7.17
CA ASP A 22 27.43 1.57 -6.99
C ASP A 22 26.92 2.80 -7.77
N GLU A 23 26.48 2.62 -9.01
CA GLU A 23 25.88 3.69 -9.82
C GLU A 23 24.56 4.19 -9.21
N LEU A 24 23.75 3.26 -8.69
CA LEU A 24 22.52 3.62 -7.97
C LEU A 24 22.84 4.45 -6.71
N ARG A 25 23.80 3.99 -5.89
CA ARG A 25 24.23 4.70 -4.66
C ARG A 25 24.81 6.07 -4.95
N ALA A 26 25.61 6.22 -6.01
CA ALA A 26 26.13 7.52 -6.45
C ALA A 26 24.99 8.47 -6.85
N THR A 27 24.01 7.97 -7.59
CA THR A 27 22.83 8.74 -8.00
C THR A 27 21.99 9.17 -6.79
N GLN A 28 21.75 8.26 -5.86
CA GLN A 28 21.04 8.54 -4.61
C GLN A 28 21.73 9.63 -3.80
N LEU A 29 23.04 9.54 -3.59
CA LEU A 29 23.78 10.54 -2.82
C LEU A 29 23.72 11.93 -3.46
N LYS A 30 23.87 12.00 -4.79
CA LYS A 30 23.74 13.25 -5.55
C LYS A 30 22.36 13.87 -5.36
N ARG A 31 21.30 13.09 -5.52
CA ARG A 31 19.92 13.55 -5.38
C ARG A 31 19.56 13.88 -3.94
N LEU A 32 20.08 13.10 -2.98
CA LEU A 32 19.91 13.36 -1.54
C LEU A 32 20.48 14.72 -1.15
N LYS A 33 21.71 15.04 -1.54
CA LYS A 33 22.32 16.36 -1.26
C LYS A 33 21.50 17.50 -1.81
N TRP A 34 20.95 17.34 -3.00
CA TRP A 34 20.02 18.34 -3.59
C TRP A 34 18.74 18.46 -2.76
N SER A 35 18.09 17.34 -2.44
CA SER A 35 16.82 17.33 -1.70
C SER A 35 16.95 17.94 -0.31
N LEU A 36 18.02 17.62 0.41
CA LEU A 36 18.30 18.17 1.73
C LEU A 36 18.51 19.69 1.68
N LYS A 37 19.32 20.17 0.72
CA LYS A 37 19.54 21.60 0.53
C LYS A 37 18.26 22.31 0.14
N HIS A 38 17.46 21.72 -0.78
CA HIS A 38 16.18 22.27 -1.21
C HIS A 38 15.20 22.40 -0.04
N ALA A 39 15.08 21.35 0.78
CA ALA A 39 14.22 21.36 1.97
C ALA A 39 14.69 22.40 3.01
N TYR A 40 15.98 22.45 3.29
CA TYR A 40 16.57 23.38 4.27
C TYR A 40 16.41 24.84 3.84
N ASP A 41 16.69 25.16 2.57
CA ASP A 41 16.66 26.53 2.07
C ASP A 41 15.22 27.08 2.01
N ASN A 42 14.22 26.24 1.73
CA ASN A 42 12.88 26.69 1.36
C ASN A 42 11.78 26.36 2.38
N VAL A 43 12.00 25.40 3.29
CA VAL A 43 10.98 25.00 4.28
C VAL A 43 11.43 25.39 5.68
N PRO A 44 10.78 26.37 6.33
CA PRO A 44 11.16 26.84 7.67
C PRO A 44 11.20 25.71 8.72
N PHE A 45 10.31 24.74 8.63
CA PHE A 45 10.30 23.56 9.50
C PHE A 45 11.63 22.79 9.42
N TYR A 46 12.12 22.48 8.21
CA TYR A 46 13.38 21.74 8.05
C TYR A 46 14.58 22.53 8.51
N ARG A 47 14.63 23.83 8.19
CA ARG A 47 15.72 24.69 8.69
C ARG A 47 15.79 24.66 10.21
N GLN A 48 14.67 24.94 10.89
CA GLN A 48 14.62 24.93 12.36
C GLN A 48 14.96 23.57 12.96
N SER A 49 14.47 22.51 12.33
CA SER A 49 14.68 21.14 12.80
C SER A 49 16.15 20.72 12.67
N PHE A 50 16.80 21.03 11.55
CA PHE A 50 18.21 20.72 11.31
C PHE A 50 19.12 21.57 12.17
N ASP A 51 18.86 22.89 12.29
CA ASP A 51 19.62 23.79 13.16
C ASP A 51 19.54 23.34 14.62
N LYS A 52 18.37 22.93 15.09
CA LYS A 52 18.18 22.37 16.44
C LYS A 52 18.95 21.06 16.67
N ALA A 53 19.09 20.24 15.63
CA ALA A 53 19.88 19.02 15.66
C ALA A 53 21.38 19.27 15.45
N GLU A 54 21.79 20.52 15.23
CA GLU A 54 23.17 20.93 14.92
C GLU A 54 23.76 20.18 13.70
N VAL A 55 22.90 19.90 12.66
CA VAL A 55 23.30 19.22 11.42
C VAL A 55 22.93 20.10 10.23
N HIS A 56 23.90 20.44 9.39
CA HIS A 56 23.68 21.16 8.14
C HIS A 56 23.62 20.18 6.95
N PRO A 57 22.88 20.47 5.85
CA PRO A 57 22.91 19.65 4.64
C PRO A 57 24.30 19.32 4.10
N ASP A 58 25.25 20.23 4.26
CA ASP A 58 26.64 20.02 3.82
C ASP A 58 27.42 19.02 4.67
N ASP A 59 26.94 18.65 5.85
CA ASP A 59 27.54 17.62 6.72
C ASP A 59 27.25 16.20 6.23
N ILE A 60 26.30 16.06 5.29
CA ILE A 60 25.90 14.79 4.71
C ILE A 60 26.80 14.43 3.52
N GLN A 61 27.80 13.61 3.76
CA GLN A 61 28.78 13.20 2.76
C GLN A 61 28.54 11.80 2.23
N THR A 62 27.86 10.94 2.97
CA THR A 62 27.48 9.58 2.62
C THR A 62 25.99 9.36 2.85
N LEU A 63 25.39 8.29 2.28
CA LEU A 63 24.00 7.93 2.53
C LEU A 63 23.76 7.57 4.02
N ALA A 64 24.77 7.01 4.70
CA ALA A 64 24.67 6.68 6.12
C ALA A 64 24.57 7.93 7.03
N ASP A 65 25.09 9.06 6.59
CA ASP A 65 25.00 10.31 7.35
C ASP A 65 23.57 10.81 7.49
N LEU A 66 22.64 10.32 6.65
CA LEU A 66 21.22 10.65 6.73
C LEU A 66 20.66 10.38 8.13
N ALA A 67 21.16 9.35 8.82
CA ALA A 67 20.78 9.00 10.18
C ALA A 67 21.01 10.12 11.22
N LYS A 68 21.87 11.11 10.92
CA LYS A 68 22.10 12.27 11.78
C LYS A 68 20.93 13.26 11.79
N LEU A 69 20.11 13.26 10.74
CA LEU A 69 18.99 14.18 10.59
C LEU A 69 17.77 13.73 11.41
N PRO A 70 16.99 14.68 11.93
CA PRO A 70 15.76 14.38 12.64
C PRO A 70 14.69 13.77 11.72
N PHE A 71 13.73 13.07 12.32
CA PHE A 71 12.58 12.53 11.60
C PHE A 71 11.54 13.60 11.31
N THR A 72 10.82 13.37 10.21
CA THR A 72 9.54 14.03 9.95
C THR A 72 8.41 13.05 10.28
N THR A 73 7.36 13.55 10.92
CA THR A 73 6.18 12.75 11.29
C THR A 73 4.91 13.31 10.64
N LYS A 74 3.84 12.54 10.71
CA LYS A 74 2.52 12.99 10.25
C LYS A 74 1.99 14.18 11.07
N ALA A 75 2.39 14.29 12.33
CA ALA A 75 2.06 15.45 13.18
C ALA A 75 2.71 16.72 12.64
N ASP A 76 3.99 16.67 12.26
CA ASP A 76 4.70 17.83 11.71
C ASP A 76 4.03 18.34 10.43
N LEU A 77 3.55 17.44 9.56
CA LEU A 77 2.80 17.82 8.35
C LEU A 77 1.46 18.51 8.69
N ARG A 78 0.79 18.05 9.75
CA ARG A 78 -0.47 18.65 10.22
C ARG A 78 -0.27 19.98 10.92
N ASP A 79 0.78 20.10 11.73
CA ASP A 79 1.11 21.33 12.46
C ASP A 79 1.49 22.48 11.49
N ASN A 80 1.95 22.12 10.28
CA ASN A 80 2.27 23.04 9.20
C ASN A 80 1.16 23.14 8.14
N TYR A 81 -0.07 22.69 8.46
CA TYR A 81 -1.23 22.77 7.57
C TYR A 81 -1.59 24.22 7.21
N PRO A 82 -2.02 24.53 5.97
CA PRO A 82 -2.10 23.60 4.85
C PRO A 82 -0.83 23.55 4.00
N PHE A 83 -0.01 24.59 3.95
CA PHE A 83 1.05 24.78 2.96
C PHE A 83 2.43 25.09 3.55
N GLY A 84 2.58 25.02 4.87
CA GLY A 84 3.84 25.34 5.57
C GLY A 84 5.02 24.39 5.25
N MET A 85 4.73 23.24 4.63
CA MET A 85 5.75 22.27 4.20
C MET A 85 6.09 22.38 2.70
N LEU A 86 5.51 23.33 1.96
CA LEU A 86 5.87 23.54 0.56
C LEU A 86 7.27 24.17 0.45
N ALA A 87 8.10 23.58 -0.41
CA ALA A 87 9.44 24.07 -0.73
C ALA A 87 9.48 24.92 -2.01
N THR A 88 8.34 25.07 -2.69
CA THR A 88 8.18 25.90 -3.89
C THR A 88 7.02 26.87 -3.72
N PRO A 89 7.04 28.04 -4.38
CA PRO A 89 5.93 28.98 -4.36
C PRO A 89 4.64 28.33 -4.88
N MET A 90 3.49 28.74 -4.35
CA MET A 90 2.18 28.23 -4.77
C MET A 90 1.93 28.40 -6.28
N SER A 91 2.54 29.39 -6.93
CA SER A 91 2.46 29.61 -8.36
C SER A 91 3.08 28.49 -9.20
N GLU A 92 3.94 27.65 -8.63
CA GLU A 92 4.57 26.50 -9.26
C GLU A 92 3.86 25.19 -8.93
N ILE A 93 2.92 25.20 -7.99
CA ILE A 93 2.13 24.03 -7.62
C ILE A 93 0.97 23.87 -8.60
N VAL A 94 1.00 22.78 -9.35
CA VAL A 94 -0.02 22.48 -10.38
C VAL A 94 -1.10 21.51 -9.89
N ARG A 95 -0.84 20.81 -8.75
CA ARG A 95 -1.80 19.87 -8.18
C ARG A 95 -1.66 19.79 -6.66
N ILE A 96 -2.81 19.65 -5.99
CA ILE A 96 -2.91 19.44 -4.54
C ILE A 96 -3.70 18.16 -4.30
N HIS A 97 -3.13 17.28 -3.47
CA HIS A 97 -3.83 16.13 -2.91
C HIS A 97 -3.87 16.23 -1.39
N ALA A 98 -4.72 15.43 -0.77
CA ALA A 98 -4.77 15.32 0.68
C ALA A 98 -5.14 13.90 1.11
N SER A 99 -4.53 13.43 2.19
CA SER A 99 -4.94 12.16 2.81
C SER A 99 -6.26 12.35 3.57
N SER A 100 -7.10 11.31 3.60
CA SER A 100 -8.30 11.31 4.45
C SER A 100 -7.88 11.32 5.92
N GLY A 101 -8.03 12.46 6.58
CA GLY A 101 -7.76 12.58 8.01
C GLY A 101 -8.83 11.85 8.82
N THR A 102 -8.54 10.64 9.31
CA THR A 102 -9.42 9.90 10.23
C THR A 102 -9.56 10.56 11.60
N THR A 103 -8.65 11.49 11.95
CA THR A 103 -8.51 12.09 13.28
C THR A 103 -8.51 13.63 13.26
N GLY A 104 -9.03 14.29 12.21
CA GLY A 104 -9.07 15.75 12.14
C GLY A 104 -8.55 16.33 10.83
N GLN A 105 -7.55 17.20 10.86
CA GLN A 105 -7.02 17.85 9.66
C GLN A 105 -6.36 16.86 8.70
N PRO A 106 -6.65 16.94 7.38
CA PRO A 106 -5.98 16.13 6.38
C PRO A 106 -4.50 16.51 6.26
N THR A 107 -3.67 15.57 5.80
CA THR A 107 -2.31 15.88 5.37
C THR A 107 -2.36 16.34 3.92
N VAL A 108 -1.95 17.58 3.67
CA VAL A 108 -1.94 18.18 2.32
C VAL A 108 -0.58 17.95 1.67
N VAL A 109 -0.58 17.63 0.38
CA VAL A 109 0.62 17.44 -0.44
C VAL A 109 0.47 18.22 -1.74
N GLY A 110 1.49 19.02 -2.07
CA GLY A 110 1.57 19.80 -3.31
C GLY A 110 2.57 19.20 -4.29
N TYR A 111 2.31 19.36 -5.56
CA TYR A 111 3.14 18.84 -6.66
C TYR A 111 3.41 19.92 -7.68
N THR A 112 4.66 20.06 -8.07
CA THR A 112 5.06 20.82 -9.28
C THR A 112 4.75 20.00 -10.53
N GLN A 113 4.91 20.60 -11.71
CA GLN A 113 4.79 19.85 -12.97
C GLN A 113 5.84 18.74 -13.04
N ASN A 114 7.08 19.02 -12.60
CA ASN A 114 8.14 18.01 -12.57
C ASN A 114 7.80 16.87 -11.60
N ASP A 115 7.21 17.15 -10.43
CA ASP A 115 6.73 16.10 -9.51
C ASP A 115 5.68 15.21 -10.19
N ILE A 116 4.76 15.79 -10.96
CA ILE A 116 3.74 15.03 -11.71
C ILE A 116 4.39 14.16 -12.79
N ASP A 117 5.39 14.68 -13.48
CA ASP A 117 6.12 13.93 -14.52
C ASP A 117 6.90 12.75 -13.92
N VAL A 118 7.65 12.99 -12.84
CA VAL A 118 8.35 11.94 -12.08
C VAL A 118 7.37 10.88 -11.56
N TRP A 119 6.24 11.32 -11.00
CA TRP A 119 5.23 10.39 -10.48
C TRP A 119 4.62 9.54 -11.61
N SER A 120 4.33 10.15 -12.75
CA SER A 120 3.84 9.45 -13.94
C SER A 120 4.85 8.42 -14.44
N ASP A 121 6.15 8.76 -14.42
CA ASP A 121 7.23 7.85 -14.83
C ASP A 121 7.38 6.64 -13.88
N VAL A 122 7.41 6.86 -12.55
CA VAL A 122 7.52 5.75 -11.59
C VAL A 122 6.26 4.87 -11.58
N MET A 123 5.09 5.45 -11.87
CA MET A 123 3.86 4.67 -12.03
C MET A 123 3.84 3.87 -13.34
N ALA A 124 4.31 4.43 -14.45
CA ALA A 124 4.49 3.71 -15.72
C ALA A 124 5.49 2.53 -15.54
N ARG A 125 6.60 2.79 -14.82
CA ARG A 125 7.58 1.77 -14.42
C ARG A 125 6.91 0.67 -13.57
N SER A 126 6.07 1.04 -12.62
CA SER A 126 5.33 0.11 -11.76
C SER A 126 4.36 -0.76 -12.57
N ILE A 127 3.59 -0.19 -13.49
CA ILE A 127 2.67 -0.95 -14.35
C ILE A 127 3.47 -1.90 -15.26
N ARG A 128 4.61 -1.46 -15.81
CA ARG A 128 5.51 -2.29 -16.60
C ARG A 128 6.10 -3.44 -15.76
N ALA A 129 6.54 -3.19 -14.53
CA ALA A 129 7.04 -4.22 -13.63
C ALA A 129 5.97 -5.28 -13.29
N ALA A 130 4.70 -4.89 -13.31
CA ALA A 130 3.56 -5.80 -13.19
C ALA A 130 3.21 -6.54 -14.50
N GLY A 131 4.02 -6.43 -15.54
CA GLY A 131 3.79 -7.07 -16.84
C GLY A 131 2.90 -6.27 -17.80
N GLY A 132 2.65 -4.98 -17.49
CA GLY A 132 1.90 -4.09 -18.36
C GLY A 132 2.72 -3.58 -19.54
N SER A 133 2.03 -3.27 -20.63
CA SER A 133 2.60 -2.76 -21.87
C SER A 133 1.72 -1.67 -22.49
N ARG A 134 2.28 -0.93 -23.46
CA ARG A 134 1.59 0.18 -24.13
C ARG A 134 0.29 -0.21 -24.86
N ASN A 135 0.07 -1.49 -25.10
CA ASN A 135 -1.12 -1.96 -25.82
C ASN A 135 -2.26 -2.37 -24.88
N ASP A 136 -2.03 -2.31 -23.57
CA ASP A 136 -2.97 -2.77 -22.59
C ASP A 136 -4.06 -1.73 -22.29
N LYS A 137 -5.21 -2.23 -21.87
CA LYS A 137 -6.29 -1.46 -21.28
C LYS A 137 -6.21 -1.61 -19.75
N VAL A 138 -6.12 -0.50 -19.04
CA VAL A 138 -6.01 -0.45 -17.58
C VAL A 138 -7.31 0.08 -16.99
N HIS A 139 -7.99 -0.76 -16.21
CA HIS A 139 -9.19 -0.40 -15.48
C HIS A 139 -8.80 0.17 -14.10
N VAL A 140 -9.05 1.46 -13.88
CA VAL A 140 -8.73 2.15 -12.64
C VAL A 140 -9.96 2.22 -11.76
N ALA A 141 -10.00 1.37 -10.73
CA ALA A 141 -11.04 1.30 -9.71
C ALA A 141 -10.61 1.91 -8.35
N TYR A 142 -9.51 2.65 -8.33
CA TYR A 142 -9.17 3.54 -7.21
C TYR A 142 -9.98 4.84 -7.27
N GLY A 143 -10.34 5.40 -6.10
CA GLY A 143 -11.04 6.68 -6.04
C GLY A 143 -10.22 7.84 -6.63
N TYR A 144 -10.88 8.64 -7.45
CA TYR A 144 -10.36 9.93 -7.94
C TYR A 144 -10.72 11.05 -6.95
N GLY A 145 -10.00 12.17 -7.01
CA GLY A 145 -10.19 13.32 -6.14
C GLY A 145 -8.96 13.65 -5.30
N LEU A 146 -9.13 14.01 -4.04
CA LEU A 146 -8.01 14.38 -3.16
C LEU A 146 -7.09 13.19 -2.82
N PHE A 147 -7.62 11.97 -2.87
CA PHE A 147 -6.82 10.75 -2.73
C PHE A 147 -5.92 10.54 -3.95
N THR A 148 -4.68 10.13 -3.72
CA THR A 148 -3.65 10.03 -4.78
C THR A 148 -3.81 8.80 -5.69
N GLY A 149 -4.55 7.76 -5.25
CA GLY A 149 -4.58 6.46 -5.92
C GLY A 149 -5.07 6.51 -7.36
N GLY A 150 -6.26 7.10 -7.60
CA GLY A 150 -6.88 7.14 -8.93
C GLY A 150 -6.05 7.90 -9.95
N LEU A 151 -5.65 9.14 -9.62
CA LEU A 151 -4.87 9.98 -10.54
C LEU A 151 -3.45 9.44 -10.75
N GLY A 152 -2.80 8.88 -9.72
CA GLY A 152 -1.49 8.25 -9.89
C GLY A 152 -1.54 7.08 -10.88
N ALA A 153 -2.49 6.17 -10.71
CA ALA A 153 -2.72 5.05 -11.62
C ALA A 153 -3.01 5.52 -13.05
N HIS A 154 -3.89 6.51 -13.19
CA HIS A 154 -4.31 7.08 -14.47
C HIS A 154 -3.13 7.64 -15.27
N TYR A 155 -2.41 8.60 -14.69
CA TYR A 155 -1.30 9.24 -15.38
C TYR A 155 -0.13 8.28 -15.68
N GLY A 156 0.10 7.31 -14.79
CA GLY A 156 1.10 6.28 -15.04
C GLY A 156 0.74 5.36 -16.20
N ALA A 157 -0.52 4.96 -16.30
CA ALA A 157 -1.00 4.13 -17.42
C ALA A 157 -0.95 4.89 -18.75
N GLU A 158 -1.39 6.16 -18.77
CA GLU A 158 -1.24 7.02 -19.97
C GLU A 158 0.24 7.23 -20.36
N ARG A 159 1.13 7.44 -19.38
CA ARG A 159 2.57 7.59 -19.60
C ARG A 159 3.19 6.33 -20.21
N LEU A 160 2.75 5.15 -19.82
CA LEU A 160 3.16 3.88 -20.43
C LEU A 160 2.60 3.71 -21.84
N GLY A 161 1.52 4.41 -22.18
CA GLY A 161 0.82 4.34 -23.46
C GLY A 161 -0.37 3.37 -23.46
N CYS A 162 -0.87 3.00 -22.28
CA CYS A 162 -2.08 2.19 -22.12
C CYS A 162 -3.35 2.99 -22.39
N ALA A 163 -4.43 2.29 -22.75
CA ALA A 163 -5.78 2.87 -22.74
C ALA A 163 -6.34 2.80 -21.33
N VAL A 164 -6.73 3.94 -20.75
CA VAL A 164 -7.25 4.01 -19.38
C VAL A 164 -8.77 3.98 -19.35
N ILE A 165 -9.35 3.15 -18.48
CA ILE A 165 -10.77 3.14 -18.14
C ILE A 165 -10.92 3.76 -16.73
N PRO A 166 -11.23 5.07 -16.62
CA PRO A 166 -11.16 5.81 -15.36
C PRO A 166 -12.48 5.71 -14.57
N MET A 167 -12.83 4.48 -14.13
CA MET A 167 -14.13 4.22 -13.50
C MET A 167 -14.25 4.81 -12.09
N SER A 168 -13.15 4.95 -11.35
CA SER A 168 -13.15 5.28 -9.92
C SER A 168 -13.63 4.12 -9.04
N GLY A 169 -13.67 4.31 -7.70
CA GLY A 169 -14.20 3.34 -6.76
C GLY A 169 -15.72 3.33 -6.68
N GLY A 170 -16.29 2.26 -6.18
CA GLY A 170 -17.73 2.08 -6.00
C GLY A 170 -18.47 1.63 -7.26
N GLN A 171 -19.80 1.64 -7.21
CA GLN A 171 -20.68 1.20 -8.31
C GLN A 171 -20.36 -0.20 -8.82
N THR A 172 -20.32 -1.19 -7.97
CA THR A 172 -19.76 -2.54 -8.22
C THR A 172 -20.38 -3.22 -9.45
N GLU A 173 -21.70 -3.11 -9.66
CA GLU A 173 -22.37 -3.63 -10.86
C GLU A 173 -21.82 -2.97 -12.15
N LYS A 174 -21.55 -1.66 -12.08
CA LYS A 174 -20.99 -0.93 -13.21
C LYS A 174 -19.53 -1.31 -13.48
N GLN A 175 -18.73 -1.59 -12.43
CA GLN A 175 -17.39 -2.14 -12.58
C GLN A 175 -17.43 -3.42 -13.39
N VAL A 176 -18.27 -4.37 -12.98
CA VAL A 176 -18.42 -5.67 -13.65
C VAL A 176 -18.89 -5.50 -15.09
N GLN A 177 -19.88 -4.62 -15.33
CA GLN A 177 -20.35 -4.31 -16.69
C GLN A 177 -19.19 -3.82 -17.56
N LEU A 178 -18.39 -2.84 -17.09
CA LEU A 178 -17.30 -2.26 -17.89
C LEU A 178 -16.14 -3.24 -18.08
N ILE A 179 -15.85 -4.10 -17.10
CA ILE A 179 -14.84 -5.17 -17.25
C ILE A 179 -15.26 -6.13 -18.36
N ARG A 180 -16.53 -6.51 -18.42
CA ARG A 180 -17.06 -7.36 -19.48
C ARG A 180 -17.09 -6.66 -20.84
N ASP A 181 -17.56 -5.40 -20.90
CA ASP A 181 -17.83 -4.71 -22.16
C ASP A 181 -16.54 -4.12 -22.78
N PHE A 182 -15.57 -3.70 -21.97
CA PHE A 182 -14.33 -3.08 -22.42
C PHE A 182 -13.12 -4.04 -22.36
N GLU A 183 -13.28 -5.18 -21.72
CA GLU A 183 -12.25 -6.22 -21.67
C GLU A 183 -10.85 -5.70 -21.30
N PRO A 184 -10.66 -5.12 -20.10
CA PRO A 184 -9.35 -4.65 -19.66
C PRO A 184 -8.38 -5.82 -19.47
N ASP A 185 -7.09 -5.54 -19.66
CA ASP A 185 -5.98 -6.46 -19.40
C ASP A 185 -5.52 -6.40 -17.96
N ILE A 186 -5.58 -5.20 -17.37
CA ILE A 186 -5.07 -4.87 -16.03
C ILE A 186 -6.17 -4.16 -15.24
N ILE A 187 -6.30 -4.51 -13.97
CA ILE A 187 -7.11 -3.74 -13.01
C ILE A 187 -6.25 -3.19 -11.88
N MET A 188 -6.47 -1.93 -11.51
CA MET A 188 -5.83 -1.30 -10.36
C MET A 188 -6.89 -0.94 -9.31
N VAL A 189 -6.83 -1.59 -8.16
CA VAL A 189 -7.91 -1.57 -7.17
C VAL A 189 -7.39 -1.99 -5.79
N THR A 190 -8.12 -1.70 -4.70
CA THR A 190 -7.79 -2.29 -3.39
C THR A 190 -8.15 -3.78 -3.35
N PRO A 191 -7.38 -4.64 -2.67
CA PRO A 191 -7.64 -6.06 -2.64
C PRO A 191 -9.03 -6.41 -2.08
N SER A 192 -9.47 -5.72 -1.02
CA SER A 192 -10.81 -5.93 -0.46
C SER A 192 -11.93 -5.55 -1.42
N TYR A 193 -11.74 -4.49 -2.24
CA TYR A 193 -12.75 -4.11 -3.22
C TYR A 193 -12.76 -5.05 -4.43
N MET A 194 -11.61 -5.63 -4.80
CA MET A 194 -11.58 -6.67 -5.85
C MET A 194 -12.38 -7.91 -5.44
N LEU A 195 -12.37 -8.28 -4.16
CA LEU A 195 -13.24 -9.36 -3.68
C LEU A 195 -14.72 -9.04 -3.90
N ASN A 196 -15.14 -7.80 -3.63
CA ASN A 196 -16.53 -7.38 -3.87
C ASN A 196 -16.89 -7.42 -5.37
N ILE A 197 -15.95 -7.05 -6.25
CA ILE A 197 -16.14 -7.15 -7.70
C ILE A 197 -16.26 -8.62 -8.11
N ALA A 198 -15.46 -9.51 -7.52
CA ALA A 198 -15.53 -10.94 -7.78
C ALA A 198 -16.85 -11.57 -7.31
N ASP A 199 -17.36 -11.16 -6.12
CA ASP A 199 -18.68 -11.57 -5.62
C ASP A 199 -19.79 -11.16 -6.61
N GLU A 200 -19.70 -9.95 -7.12
CA GLU A 200 -20.68 -9.43 -8.09
C GLU A 200 -20.60 -10.16 -9.45
N MET A 201 -19.39 -10.52 -9.92
CA MET A 201 -19.24 -11.33 -11.13
C MET A 201 -19.93 -12.68 -10.95
N GLU A 202 -19.71 -13.34 -9.80
CA GLU A 202 -20.34 -14.61 -9.47
C GLU A 202 -21.88 -14.49 -9.42
N ARG A 203 -22.40 -13.43 -8.77
CA ARG A 203 -23.85 -13.13 -8.70
C ARG A 203 -24.47 -12.94 -10.09
N GLN A 204 -23.74 -12.37 -11.04
CA GLN A 204 -24.16 -12.19 -12.43
C GLN A 204 -23.92 -13.43 -13.30
N GLY A 205 -23.34 -14.51 -12.77
CA GLY A 205 -23.01 -15.72 -13.52
C GLY A 205 -21.88 -15.54 -14.54
N ILE A 206 -21.01 -14.56 -14.33
CA ILE A 206 -19.86 -14.29 -15.18
C ILE A 206 -18.66 -15.11 -14.66
N ASP A 207 -18.09 -15.93 -15.54
CA ASP A 207 -16.84 -16.64 -15.25
C ASP A 207 -15.64 -15.72 -15.54
N PRO A 208 -14.91 -15.26 -14.51
CA PRO A 208 -13.75 -14.38 -14.69
C PRO A 208 -12.65 -14.97 -15.56
N HIS A 209 -12.52 -16.32 -15.58
CA HIS A 209 -11.50 -17.01 -16.39
C HIS A 209 -11.73 -16.91 -17.89
N THR A 210 -12.90 -16.44 -18.32
CA THR A 210 -13.20 -16.18 -19.73
C THR A 210 -12.86 -14.78 -20.19
N LEU A 211 -12.51 -13.89 -19.26
CA LEU A 211 -12.16 -12.51 -19.54
C LEU A 211 -10.66 -12.38 -19.82
N PRO A 212 -10.23 -11.36 -20.60
CA PRO A 212 -8.81 -11.13 -20.90
C PRO A 212 -8.03 -10.55 -19.73
N LEU A 213 -8.70 -10.23 -18.61
CA LEU A 213 -8.07 -9.69 -17.41
C LEU A 213 -7.02 -10.69 -16.89
N ARG A 214 -5.74 -10.26 -16.91
CA ARG A 214 -4.62 -11.11 -16.52
C ARG A 214 -3.83 -10.61 -15.33
N THR A 215 -3.92 -9.31 -14.98
CA THR A 215 -3.13 -8.72 -13.92
C THR A 215 -4.00 -7.85 -13.02
N GLY A 216 -3.88 -8.06 -11.72
CA GLY A 216 -4.40 -7.18 -10.69
C GLY A 216 -3.26 -6.49 -9.93
N ILE A 217 -3.26 -5.15 -9.89
CA ILE A 217 -2.31 -4.35 -9.13
C ILE A 217 -3.04 -3.84 -7.89
N PHE A 218 -2.68 -4.39 -6.73
CA PHE A 218 -3.37 -4.19 -5.47
C PHE A 218 -2.55 -3.39 -4.48
N GLY A 219 -3.17 -2.49 -3.74
CA GLY A 219 -2.51 -1.70 -2.72
C GLY A 219 -3.47 -0.79 -1.96
N ALA A 220 -2.92 0.22 -1.31
CA ALA A 220 -3.60 1.17 -0.43
C ALA A 220 -4.08 0.60 0.91
N GLU A 221 -4.05 -0.70 1.11
CA GLU A 221 -4.32 -1.38 2.38
C GLU A 221 -3.39 -2.59 2.54
N PRO A 222 -3.05 -3.00 3.77
CA PRO A 222 -2.35 -4.26 4.00
C PRO A 222 -3.22 -5.44 3.57
N TRP A 223 -2.60 -6.47 2.98
CA TRP A 223 -3.27 -7.70 2.57
C TRP A 223 -2.33 -8.89 2.66
N THR A 224 -2.87 -10.09 2.81
CA THR A 224 -2.11 -11.30 3.12
C THR A 224 -1.83 -12.15 1.87
N ASP A 225 -0.86 -13.08 1.96
CA ASP A 225 -0.60 -14.05 0.90
C ASP A 225 -1.78 -15.03 0.73
N SER A 226 -2.52 -15.28 1.79
CA SER A 226 -3.76 -16.04 1.72
C SER A 226 -4.82 -15.31 0.87
N MET A 227 -4.92 -13.97 1.00
CA MET A 227 -5.79 -13.16 0.14
C MET A 227 -5.28 -13.12 -1.30
N ARG A 228 -3.96 -13.04 -1.54
CA ARG A 228 -3.36 -13.18 -2.87
C ARG A 228 -3.82 -14.48 -3.53
N THR A 229 -3.60 -15.60 -2.84
CA THR A 229 -3.98 -16.92 -3.34
C THR A 229 -5.48 -17.01 -3.64
N ALA A 230 -6.32 -16.44 -2.80
CA ALA A 230 -7.77 -16.42 -3.01
C ALA A 230 -8.15 -15.62 -4.26
N LEU A 231 -7.58 -14.42 -4.45
CA LEU A 231 -7.82 -13.58 -5.62
C LEU A 231 -7.34 -14.24 -6.92
N GLU A 232 -6.11 -14.76 -6.92
CA GLU A 232 -5.52 -15.43 -8.09
C GLU A 232 -6.34 -16.66 -8.50
N LYS A 233 -6.71 -17.51 -7.53
CA LYS A 233 -7.52 -18.69 -7.78
C LYS A 233 -8.90 -18.34 -8.31
N ARG A 234 -9.54 -17.31 -7.73
CA ARG A 234 -10.92 -16.94 -8.04
C ARG A 234 -11.06 -16.26 -9.39
N LEU A 235 -10.05 -15.45 -9.76
CA LEU A 235 -10.11 -14.57 -10.92
C LEU A 235 -9.25 -15.03 -12.10
N GLY A 236 -8.30 -15.94 -11.88
CA GLY A 236 -7.36 -16.38 -12.92
C GLY A 236 -6.33 -15.34 -13.31
N ILE A 237 -5.97 -14.41 -12.40
CA ILE A 237 -5.05 -13.29 -12.64
C ILE A 237 -3.76 -13.46 -11.86
N ASP A 238 -2.72 -12.71 -12.25
CA ASP A 238 -1.57 -12.45 -11.41
C ASP A 238 -1.87 -11.28 -10.47
N ALA A 239 -1.77 -11.51 -9.16
CA ALA A 239 -2.01 -10.50 -8.13
C ALA A 239 -0.69 -9.94 -7.59
N LEU A 240 -0.45 -8.64 -7.81
CA LEU A 240 0.80 -7.96 -7.46
C LEU A 240 0.56 -6.79 -6.51
N ASP A 241 1.53 -6.58 -5.62
CA ASP A 241 1.47 -5.57 -4.58
C ASP A 241 2.10 -4.26 -5.05
N ILE A 242 1.37 -3.15 -4.93
CA ILE A 242 1.88 -1.79 -5.13
C ILE A 242 1.87 -1.03 -3.83
N TYR A 243 3.02 -0.46 -3.48
CA TYR A 243 3.19 0.33 -2.27
C TYR A 243 3.31 1.82 -2.56
N GLY A 244 2.73 2.62 -1.70
CA GLY A 244 2.88 4.07 -1.72
C GLY A 244 2.01 4.79 -0.71
N LEU A 245 2.34 6.05 -0.46
CA LEU A 245 1.61 6.94 0.42
C LEU A 245 1.67 8.37 -0.12
N SER A 246 0.61 9.13 0.12
CA SER A 246 0.46 10.50 -0.42
C SER A 246 1.58 11.42 0.03
N GLU A 247 2.06 11.28 1.26
CA GLU A 247 3.09 12.12 1.86
C GLU A 247 4.42 12.01 1.11
N VAL A 248 4.77 10.81 0.62
CA VAL A 248 6.00 10.59 -0.16
C VAL A 248 5.81 10.95 -1.63
N MET A 249 4.83 10.35 -2.32
CA MET A 249 4.49 10.66 -3.70
C MET A 249 3.03 10.31 -4.04
N GLY A 250 2.57 9.15 -3.63
CA GLY A 250 1.31 8.50 -3.98
C GLY A 250 1.58 7.01 -4.21
N PRO A 251 0.75 6.28 -4.95
CA PRO A 251 1.08 4.93 -5.39
C PRO A 251 2.33 4.93 -6.27
N GLY A 252 3.04 3.81 -6.33
CA GLY A 252 4.23 3.66 -7.18
C GLY A 252 5.53 4.13 -6.50
N VAL A 253 5.59 4.22 -5.16
CA VAL A 253 6.86 4.32 -4.43
C VAL A 253 7.61 2.97 -4.51
N GLY A 254 6.86 1.88 -4.48
CA GLY A 254 7.37 0.55 -4.71
C GLY A 254 6.35 -0.31 -5.47
N MET A 255 6.86 -1.29 -6.21
CA MET A 255 6.05 -2.22 -6.98
C MET A 255 6.67 -3.61 -6.99
N GLU A 256 5.85 -4.61 -6.78
CA GLU A 256 6.23 -6.00 -6.93
C GLU A 256 6.46 -6.34 -8.41
N CYS A 257 7.57 -7.00 -8.69
CA CYS A 257 7.89 -7.42 -10.07
C CYS A 257 7.22 -8.76 -10.38
N LEU A 258 6.60 -8.85 -11.56
CA LEU A 258 5.90 -10.06 -12.01
C LEU A 258 6.82 -11.29 -12.05
N GLU A 259 8.10 -11.08 -12.34
CA GLU A 259 9.11 -12.14 -12.47
C GLU A 259 9.36 -12.90 -11.16
N THR A 260 9.23 -12.23 -10.01
CA THR A 260 9.60 -12.81 -8.72
C THR A 260 8.46 -12.86 -7.71
N LYS A 261 7.53 -11.91 -7.74
CA LYS A 261 6.42 -11.78 -6.77
C LYS A 261 6.86 -11.93 -5.31
N ASP A 262 7.97 -11.29 -4.96
CA ASP A 262 8.65 -11.48 -3.67
C ASP A 262 8.77 -10.19 -2.83
N GLY A 263 7.85 -9.28 -3.06
CA GLY A 263 7.68 -8.01 -2.35
C GLY A 263 8.00 -6.79 -3.23
N PRO A 264 7.43 -5.61 -2.89
CA PRO A 264 7.59 -4.39 -3.66
C PRO A 264 9.05 -3.92 -3.73
N THR A 265 9.60 -3.84 -4.93
CA THR A 265 10.87 -3.16 -5.22
C THR A 265 10.65 -1.65 -5.04
N ILE A 266 11.44 -1.00 -4.20
CA ILE A 266 11.39 0.44 -4.00
C ILE A 266 12.17 1.12 -5.13
N TRP A 267 11.57 2.14 -5.76
CA TRP A 267 12.25 2.94 -6.77
C TRP A 267 13.25 3.87 -6.10
N GLU A 268 14.38 3.25 -5.65
CA GLU A 268 15.40 3.88 -4.81
C GLU A 268 16.14 5.04 -5.46
N ASP A 269 15.99 5.23 -6.74
CA ASP A 269 16.46 6.43 -7.44
C ASP A 269 15.63 7.68 -7.14
N HIS A 270 14.41 7.52 -6.65
CA HIS A 270 13.51 8.61 -6.25
C HIS A 270 13.18 8.62 -4.75
N PHE A 271 13.21 7.45 -4.10
CA PHE A 271 12.78 7.28 -2.70
C PHE A 271 13.83 6.48 -1.94
N TYR A 272 14.51 7.10 -1.00
CA TYR A 272 15.51 6.40 -0.18
C TYR A 272 14.84 5.81 1.06
N PRO A 273 14.82 4.46 1.21
CA PRO A 273 14.23 3.79 2.36
C PRO A 273 15.26 3.55 3.46
N GLU A 274 14.82 3.69 4.71
CA GLU A 274 15.50 3.22 5.92
C GLU A 274 14.53 2.32 6.71
N ILE A 275 15.06 1.37 7.46
CA ILE A 275 14.30 0.68 8.52
C ILE A 275 14.86 1.16 9.85
N ILE A 276 13.98 1.52 10.77
CA ILE A 276 14.37 1.97 12.11
C ILE A 276 13.69 1.14 13.20
N ASP A 277 14.33 1.08 14.36
CA ASP A 277 13.63 0.66 15.57
C ASP A 277 12.55 1.69 15.90
N PRO A 278 11.28 1.29 16.03
CA PRO A 278 10.18 2.25 16.23
C PRO A 278 10.23 2.98 17.57
N VAL A 279 10.99 2.48 18.54
CA VAL A 279 11.11 3.05 19.90
C VAL A 279 12.35 3.93 20.03
N SER A 280 13.55 3.39 19.71
CA SER A 280 14.80 4.15 19.83
C SER A 280 15.02 5.10 18.66
N GLY A 281 14.52 4.80 17.47
CA GLY A 281 14.76 5.52 16.22
C GLY A 281 16.10 5.16 15.56
N ASP A 282 16.82 4.19 16.07
CA ASP A 282 18.09 3.73 15.49
C ASP A 282 17.84 3.05 14.15
N VAL A 283 18.72 3.29 13.17
CA VAL A 283 18.66 2.62 11.87
C VAL A 283 19.07 1.16 12.02
N LEU A 284 18.22 0.26 11.55
CA LEU A 284 18.44 -1.18 11.58
C LEU A 284 19.10 -1.65 10.27
N PRO A 285 19.92 -2.72 10.34
CA PRO A 285 20.48 -3.36 9.16
C PRO A 285 19.38 -3.93 8.23
N ASP A 286 19.69 -4.03 6.93
CA ASP A 286 18.83 -4.71 5.97
C ASP A 286 18.55 -6.15 6.45
N GLY A 287 17.32 -6.60 6.36
CA GLY A 287 16.84 -7.90 6.83
C GLY A 287 16.21 -7.87 8.23
N GLU A 288 16.42 -6.84 9.03
CA GLU A 288 15.77 -6.69 10.34
C GLU A 288 14.42 -6.00 10.21
N TYR A 289 13.44 -6.44 11.01
CA TYR A 289 12.10 -5.84 11.05
C TYR A 289 12.08 -4.55 11.88
N GLY A 290 11.45 -3.54 11.34
CA GLY A 290 11.26 -2.26 12.00
C GLY A 290 10.25 -1.37 11.28
N GLU A 291 10.26 -0.09 11.59
CA GLU A 291 9.43 0.93 10.94
C GLU A 291 10.11 1.45 9.67
N LEU A 292 9.37 1.46 8.58
CA LEU A 292 9.83 2.01 7.31
C LEU A 292 9.82 3.54 7.33
N VAL A 293 10.91 4.12 6.87
CA VAL A 293 11.13 5.57 6.78
C VAL A 293 11.54 5.92 5.36
N PHE A 294 11.05 7.03 4.83
CA PHE A 294 11.43 7.51 3.50
C PHE A 294 12.01 8.91 3.51
N THR A 295 13.01 9.10 2.65
CA THR A 295 13.47 10.41 2.20
C THR A 295 13.24 10.52 0.70
N THR A 296 12.51 11.57 0.25
CA THR A 296 12.34 11.84 -1.18
C THR A 296 13.60 12.47 -1.75
N LEU A 297 14.02 12.01 -2.93
CA LEU A 297 15.28 12.43 -3.55
C LEU A 297 15.09 13.42 -4.69
N THR A 298 13.86 13.53 -5.23
CA THR A 298 13.57 14.32 -6.45
C THR A 298 12.30 15.15 -6.35
N LYS A 299 11.60 15.13 -5.20
CA LYS A 299 10.35 15.85 -5.01
C LYS A 299 10.60 17.32 -4.73
N GLU A 300 10.01 18.19 -5.56
CA GLU A 300 10.22 19.64 -5.50
C GLU A 300 9.19 20.35 -4.63
N GLY A 301 7.89 20.03 -4.84
CA GLY A 301 6.81 20.78 -4.21
C GLY A 301 6.75 20.61 -2.70
N LEU A 302 6.84 19.36 -2.24
CA LEU A 302 6.81 19.01 -0.81
C LEU A 302 7.79 17.87 -0.55
N PRO A 303 9.09 18.15 -0.41
CA PRO A 303 10.07 17.12 -0.04
C PRO A 303 9.80 16.62 1.37
N VAL A 304 9.99 15.32 1.60
CA VAL A 304 9.98 14.74 2.94
C VAL A 304 11.34 14.13 3.27
N ILE A 305 11.86 14.44 4.44
CA ILE A 305 13.15 13.98 4.92
C ILE A 305 12.92 13.10 6.13
N ARG A 306 13.39 11.85 6.05
CA ARG A 306 13.24 10.82 7.09
C ARG A 306 11.81 10.72 7.63
N TYR A 307 10.85 10.61 6.72
CA TYR A 307 9.43 10.55 7.06
C TYR A 307 9.07 9.18 7.63
N ARG A 308 8.57 9.15 8.88
CA ARG A 308 8.11 7.96 9.57
C ARG A 308 6.75 7.53 9.04
N THR A 309 6.70 6.41 8.33
CA THR A 309 5.45 5.90 7.70
C THR A 309 4.52 5.21 8.67
N ARG A 310 5.06 4.68 9.78
CA ARG A 310 4.43 3.75 10.72
C ARG A 310 4.20 2.35 10.15
N ASP A 311 4.55 2.08 8.91
CA ASP A 311 4.45 0.75 8.32
C ASP A 311 5.58 -0.14 8.83
N LEU A 312 5.26 -1.38 9.24
CA LEU A 312 6.22 -2.33 9.79
C LEU A 312 6.60 -3.35 8.72
N THR A 313 7.88 -3.39 8.39
CA THR A 313 8.46 -4.26 7.39
C THR A 313 9.97 -4.39 7.59
N ARG A 314 10.69 -4.95 6.63
CA ARG A 314 12.15 -4.97 6.51
C ARG A 314 12.58 -4.72 5.08
N LEU A 315 13.80 -4.22 4.89
CA LEU A 315 14.43 -4.13 3.58
C LEU A 315 15.13 -5.45 3.25
N LEU A 316 14.95 -5.89 2.01
CA LEU A 316 15.55 -7.11 1.47
C LEU A 316 16.35 -6.77 0.22
N PRO A 317 17.38 -7.58 -0.13
CA PRO A 317 18.13 -7.38 -1.36
C PRO A 317 17.25 -7.38 -2.60
N GLY A 318 17.63 -6.65 -3.62
CA GLY A 318 16.99 -6.68 -4.93
C GLY A 318 17.08 -8.07 -5.58
N THR A 319 16.08 -8.43 -6.34
CA THR A 319 15.96 -9.69 -7.08
C THR A 319 15.77 -9.44 -8.56
N ALA A 320 14.59 -9.03 -8.98
CA ALA A 320 14.31 -8.67 -10.38
C ALA A 320 15.00 -7.36 -10.80
N ARG A 321 15.34 -6.50 -9.86
CA ARG A 321 16.04 -5.20 -10.05
C ARG A 321 17.15 -5.07 -9.01
N PRO A 322 18.16 -4.20 -9.24
CA PRO A 322 19.25 -3.96 -8.27
C PRO A 322 18.77 -3.21 -7.02
N MET A 323 17.63 -2.55 -7.08
CA MET A 323 17.02 -1.79 -5.98
C MET A 323 16.49 -2.75 -4.91
N ARG A 324 16.59 -2.33 -3.64
CA ARG A 324 16.04 -3.11 -2.52
C ARG A 324 14.53 -3.18 -2.62
N ARG A 325 13.99 -4.24 -2.06
CA ARG A 325 12.55 -4.47 -1.92
C ARG A 325 12.16 -4.49 -0.46
N ILE A 326 10.91 -4.23 -0.17
CA ILE A 326 10.34 -4.41 1.16
C ILE A 326 9.67 -5.78 1.25
N ASP A 327 9.75 -6.37 2.44
CA ASP A 327 8.91 -7.51 2.78
C ASP A 327 7.45 -7.05 2.90
N LYS A 328 6.52 -7.98 2.91
CA LYS A 328 5.10 -7.65 3.05
C LYS A 328 4.85 -6.82 4.31
N ILE A 329 4.06 -5.76 4.18
CA ILE A 329 3.68 -4.93 5.32
C ILE A 329 2.84 -5.79 6.28
N THR A 330 3.35 -6.04 7.47
CA THR A 330 2.66 -6.85 8.49
C THR A 330 1.56 -6.08 9.19
N GLY A 331 1.63 -4.76 9.16
CA GLY A 331 0.69 -3.83 9.76
C GLY A 331 1.33 -2.47 9.98
N ARG A 332 0.59 -1.57 10.58
CA ARG A 332 1.08 -0.26 10.99
C ARG A 332 1.23 -0.23 12.50
N SER A 333 2.26 0.44 13.00
CA SER A 333 2.47 0.57 14.46
C SER A 333 1.34 1.33 15.15
N ASP A 334 0.60 2.18 14.42
CA ASP A 334 -0.55 2.93 14.92
C ASP A 334 -1.92 2.21 14.70
N ASP A 335 -1.96 1.15 13.91
CA ASP A 335 -3.14 0.26 13.74
C ASP A 335 -3.04 -1.00 14.61
N MET A 336 -1.95 -1.14 15.36
CA MET A 336 -1.71 -2.27 16.27
C MET A 336 -2.66 -2.20 17.47
N LEU A 337 -3.43 -3.26 17.65
CA LEU A 337 -4.28 -3.42 18.82
C LEU A 337 -3.47 -4.05 19.96
N ILE A 338 -3.46 -3.42 21.13
CA ILE A 338 -2.92 -4.04 22.33
C ILE A 338 -4.09 -4.69 23.06
N ILE A 339 -4.15 -6.01 23.00
CA ILE A 339 -5.23 -6.81 23.61
C ILE A 339 -4.65 -7.62 24.77
N ARG A 340 -4.97 -7.23 25.98
CA ARG A 340 -4.47 -7.92 27.22
C ARG A 340 -2.95 -8.12 27.21
N GLY A 341 -2.19 -7.09 26.77
CA GLY A 341 -0.73 -7.12 26.69
C GLY A 341 -0.14 -7.83 25.46
N VAL A 342 -0.97 -8.30 24.54
CA VAL A 342 -0.53 -8.90 23.27
C VAL A 342 -0.72 -7.89 22.14
N ASN A 343 0.29 -7.71 21.32
CA ASN A 343 0.22 -6.91 20.10
C ASN A 343 -0.47 -7.72 19.00
N VAL A 344 -1.58 -7.19 18.47
CA VAL A 344 -2.43 -7.87 17.48
C VAL A 344 -2.62 -6.98 16.27
N PHE A 345 -2.33 -7.52 15.11
CA PHE A 345 -2.65 -6.87 13.83
C PHE A 345 -3.88 -7.54 13.19
N PRO A 346 -4.81 -6.75 12.61
CA PRO A 346 -5.99 -7.31 11.91
C PRO A 346 -5.63 -8.32 10.82
N THR A 347 -4.50 -8.12 10.13
CA THR A 347 -3.97 -9.03 9.09
C THR A 347 -3.63 -10.42 9.62
N GLN A 348 -3.21 -10.55 10.89
CA GLN A 348 -2.95 -11.85 11.51
C GLN A 348 -4.26 -12.65 11.67
N ILE A 349 -5.37 -11.97 12.01
CA ILE A 349 -6.68 -12.61 12.11
C ILE A 349 -7.17 -13.00 10.72
N GLU A 350 -7.02 -12.13 9.72
CA GLU A 350 -7.35 -12.39 8.32
C GLU A 350 -6.63 -13.63 7.78
N GLU A 351 -5.34 -13.76 8.08
CA GLU A 351 -4.55 -14.91 7.64
C GLU A 351 -5.09 -16.24 8.17
N GLN A 352 -5.53 -16.28 9.44
CA GLN A 352 -6.10 -17.50 10.02
C GLN A 352 -7.50 -17.79 9.46
N LEU A 353 -8.30 -16.75 9.28
CA LEU A 353 -9.65 -16.82 8.73
C LEU A 353 -9.66 -17.43 7.31
N LEU A 354 -8.76 -16.94 6.45
CA LEU A 354 -8.69 -17.38 5.04
C LEU A 354 -8.20 -18.84 4.86
N LYS A 355 -7.64 -19.46 5.91
CA LYS A 355 -7.30 -20.89 5.92
C LYS A 355 -8.52 -21.81 6.15
N ILE A 356 -9.65 -21.23 6.56
CA ILE A 356 -10.87 -21.98 6.89
C ILE A 356 -11.85 -21.87 5.71
N GLY A 357 -11.91 -22.86 4.85
CA GLY A 357 -12.66 -22.83 3.60
C GLY A 357 -14.19 -22.63 3.72
N THR A 358 -14.75 -22.75 4.92
CA THR A 358 -16.17 -22.48 5.23
C THR A 358 -16.44 -21.02 5.58
N LEU A 359 -15.39 -20.19 5.71
CA LEU A 359 -15.50 -18.76 6.01
C LEU A 359 -15.16 -17.92 4.77
N SER A 360 -15.78 -16.75 4.68
CA SER A 360 -15.55 -15.78 3.62
C SER A 360 -14.47 -14.77 4.04
N PRO A 361 -13.82 -14.05 3.11
CA PRO A 361 -12.85 -13.00 3.43
C PRO A 361 -13.48 -11.72 4.01
N HIS A 362 -14.81 -11.69 4.16
CA HIS A 362 -15.54 -10.54 4.70
C HIS A 362 -15.72 -10.68 6.19
N TYR A 363 -15.04 -9.82 6.94
CA TYR A 363 -15.03 -9.86 8.41
C TYR A 363 -14.88 -8.47 9.01
N GLU A 364 -15.21 -8.38 10.30
CA GLU A 364 -15.11 -7.20 11.14
C GLU A 364 -14.60 -7.62 12.53
N ILE A 365 -13.73 -6.80 13.13
CA ILE A 365 -13.20 -6.98 14.47
C ILE A 365 -13.77 -5.86 15.34
N GLU A 366 -14.50 -6.23 16.38
CA GLU A 366 -15.00 -5.30 17.40
C GLU A 366 -14.23 -5.50 18.69
N VAL A 367 -13.64 -4.41 19.21
CA VAL A 367 -12.93 -4.40 20.48
C VAL A 367 -13.72 -3.57 21.47
N THR A 368 -14.10 -4.19 22.58
CA THR A 368 -14.83 -3.56 23.66
C THR A 368 -14.09 -3.77 24.98
N ARG A 369 -14.53 -3.07 26.04
CA ARG A 369 -13.97 -3.26 27.38
C ARG A 369 -15.06 -3.64 28.34
N GLN A 370 -14.88 -4.76 29.03
CA GLN A 370 -15.77 -5.21 30.10
C GLN A 370 -15.01 -5.21 31.43
N GLY A 371 -15.32 -4.26 32.29
CA GLY A 371 -14.52 -4.00 33.49
C GLY A 371 -13.09 -3.58 33.09
N ASN A 372 -12.09 -4.35 33.52
CA ASN A 372 -10.68 -4.12 33.20
C ASN A 372 -10.16 -5.03 32.07
N MET A 373 -11.03 -5.79 31.40
CA MET A 373 -10.61 -6.74 30.36
C MET A 373 -11.11 -6.31 28.98
N ASP A 374 -10.20 -6.34 28.03
CA ASP A 374 -10.55 -6.17 26.63
C ASP A 374 -11.21 -7.43 26.09
N MET A 375 -12.34 -7.24 25.43
CA MET A 375 -13.09 -8.27 24.72
C MET A 375 -12.95 -8.07 23.22
N VAL A 376 -12.70 -9.14 22.50
CA VAL A 376 -12.58 -9.12 21.04
C VAL A 376 -13.62 -10.03 20.44
N LEU A 377 -14.47 -9.47 19.58
CA LEU A 377 -15.42 -10.18 18.76
C LEU A 377 -15.01 -10.09 17.30
N VAL A 378 -14.86 -11.24 16.65
CA VAL A 378 -14.67 -11.33 15.21
C VAL A 378 -15.98 -11.77 14.59
N ARG A 379 -16.62 -10.89 13.82
CA ARG A 379 -17.76 -11.24 12.96
C ARG A 379 -17.23 -11.57 11.58
N VAL A 380 -17.58 -12.73 11.07
CA VAL A 380 -17.15 -13.20 9.76
C VAL A 380 -18.32 -13.86 9.04
N GLU A 381 -18.41 -13.66 7.73
CA GLU A 381 -19.45 -14.32 6.92
C GLU A 381 -19.11 -15.78 6.64
N ALA A 382 -20.13 -16.61 6.54
CA ALA A 382 -20.01 -17.92 5.93
C ALA A 382 -19.63 -17.79 4.45
N SER A 383 -18.86 -18.72 3.91
CA SER A 383 -18.45 -18.72 2.48
C SER A 383 -19.61 -18.91 1.52
N HIS A 384 -20.68 -19.61 1.94
CA HIS A 384 -21.85 -19.93 1.12
C HIS A 384 -23.14 -19.94 1.97
N HIS A 385 -24.28 -19.69 1.30
CA HIS A 385 -25.60 -19.69 1.95
C HIS A 385 -25.96 -21.01 2.64
N ASP A 386 -25.53 -22.15 2.11
CA ASP A 386 -25.81 -23.45 2.72
C ASP A 386 -25.09 -23.63 4.05
N ILE A 387 -23.83 -23.14 4.15
CA ILE A 387 -23.09 -23.10 5.40
C ILE A 387 -23.74 -22.15 6.40
N ALA A 388 -24.15 -20.96 5.95
CA ALA A 388 -24.83 -19.97 6.79
C ALA A 388 -26.16 -20.49 7.39
N ARG A 389 -26.83 -21.44 6.73
CA ARG A 389 -28.07 -22.08 7.19
C ARG A 389 -27.86 -23.28 8.09
N ASP A 390 -26.64 -23.78 8.20
CA ASP A 390 -26.29 -24.89 9.07
C ASP A 390 -25.65 -24.40 10.37
N PRO A 391 -26.40 -24.39 11.49
CA PRO A 391 -25.86 -23.91 12.77
C PRO A 391 -24.66 -24.74 13.27
N VAL A 392 -24.59 -26.04 12.92
CA VAL A 392 -23.48 -26.91 13.34
C VAL A 392 -22.23 -26.54 12.57
N ALA A 393 -22.32 -26.33 11.25
CA ALA A 393 -21.21 -25.89 10.42
C ALA A 393 -20.70 -24.48 10.84
N CYS A 394 -21.61 -23.55 11.17
CA CYS A 394 -21.24 -22.24 11.68
C CYS A 394 -20.51 -22.32 13.03
N GLU A 395 -21.01 -23.13 13.98
CA GLU A 395 -20.36 -23.30 15.28
C GLU A 395 -18.98 -23.98 15.15
N GLU A 396 -18.84 -24.94 14.27
CA GLU A 396 -17.58 -25.61 13.98
C GLU A 396 -16.54 -24.63 13.37
N ALA A 397 -16.94 -23.83 12.38
CA ALA A 397 -16.11 -22.81 11.77
C ALA A 397 -15.68 -21.74 12.79
N ALA A 398 -16.62 -21.29 13.64
CA ALA A 398 -16.31 -20.34 14.72
C ALA A 398 -15.28 -20.92 15.70
N LYS A 399 -15.42 -22.15 16.15
CA LYS A 399 -14.46 -22.83 17.03
C LYS A 399 -13.11 -23.02 16.38
N GLN A 400 -13.04 -23.35 15.09
CA GLN A 400 -11.79 -23.47 14.34
C GLN A 400 -11.05 -22.13 14.31
N LEU A 401 -11.74 -21.02 13.99
CA LEU A 401 -11.15 -19.71 13.96
C LEU A 401 -10.70 -19.24 15.37
N GLN A 402 -11.53 -19.45 16.39
CA GLN A 402 -11.15 -19.17 17.79
C GLN A 402 -9.89 -19.92 18.21
N HIS A 403 -9.80 -21.20 17.86
CA HIS A 403 -8.63 -22.00 18.14
C HIS A 403 -7.38 -21.51 17.43
N ALA A 404 -7.51 -21.19 16.12
CA ALA A 404 -6.41 -20.66 15.32
C ALA A 404 -5.90 -19.33 15.88
N ILE A 405 -6.79 -18.38 16.17
CA ILE A 405 -6.43 -17.09 16.77
C ILE A 405 -5.72 -17.32 18.13
N LYS A 406 -6.24 -18.20 18.97
CA LYS A 406 -5.62 -18.49 20.26
C LYS A 406 -4.22 -19.11 20.11
N THR A 407 -4.06 -20.02 19.16
CA THR A 407 -2.81 -20.75 18.94
C THR A 407 -1.72 -19.89 18.32
N TYR A 408 -2.06 -19.11 17.29
CA TYR A 408 -1.08 -18.38 16.47
C TYR A 408 -0.89 -16.93 16.92
N ILE A 409 -1.91 -16.30 17.53
CA ILE A 409 -1.85 -14.89 17.95
C ILE A 409 -1.75 -14.76 19.48
N GLY A 410 -2.24 -15.76 20.20
CA GLY A 410 -2.14 -15.82 21.69
C GLY A 410 -3.29 -15.15 22.41
N ILE A 411 -4.34 -14.66 21.73
CA ILE A 411 -5.50 -14.02 22.35
C ILE A 411 -6.73 -14.92 22.29
N SER A 412 -7.61 -14.82 23.29
CA SER A 412 -8.94 -15.42 23.23
C SER A 412 -9.94 -14.43 22.65
N THR A 413 -10.73 -14.87 21.69
CA THR A 413 -11.74 -14.06 21.00
C THR A 413 -13.09 -14.76 21.07
N GLN A 414 -14.16 -13.98 20.87
CA GLN A 414 -15.44 -14.51 20.41
C GLN A 414 -15.46 -14.48 18.89
N VAL A 415 -16.07 -15.48 18.27
CA VAL A 415 -16.26 -15.52 16.81
C VAL A 415 -17.74 -15.77 16.54
N GLU A 416 -18.31 -14.94 15.71
CA GLU A 416 -19.69 -15.03 15.23
C GLU A 416 -19.68 -15.23 13.72
N VAL A 417 -20.21 -16.36 13.25
CA VAL A 417 -20.37 -16.61 11.83
C VAL A 417 -21.72 -16.07 11.39
N SER A 418 -21.68 -15.09 10.52
CA SER A 418 -22.84 -14.33 10.04
C SER A 418 -23.32 -14.84 8.68
N PRO A 419 -24.56 -14.54 8.29
CA PRO A 419 -25.02 -14.82 6.93
C PRO A 419 -24.17 -14.15 5.86
N VAL A 420 -24.18 -14.69 4.66
CA VAL A 420 -23.57 -14.08 3.47
C VAL A 420 -24.14 -12.69 3.25
N GLU A 421 -23.31 -11.71 2.87
CA GLU A 421 -23.67 -10.29 2.65
C GLU A 421 -24.10 -9.50 3.91
N SER A 422 -23.78 -9.98 5.10
CA SER A 422 -24.13 -9.30 6.36
C SER A 422 -23.04 -8.31 6.84
N VAL A 423 -21.79 -8.51 6.44
CA VAL A 423 -20.68 -7.60 6.74
C VAL A 423 -20.64 -6.49 5.69
N MET A 424 -20.52 -5.24 6.13
CA MET A 424 -20.52 -4.09 5.23
C MET A 424 -19.38 -4.18 4.22
N ARG A 425 -19.72 -4.08 2.93
CA ARG A 425 -18.74 -4.07 1.85
C ARG A 425 -18.03 -2.73 1.76
N SER A 426 -16.71 -2.76 1.68
CA SER A 426 -15.92 -1.56 1.39
C SER A 426 -15.97 -1.25 -0.11
N MET A 427 -16.14 0.01 -0.46
CA MET A 427 -16.00 0.51 -1.85
C MET A 427 -14.60 1.04 -2.14
N GLY A 428 -13.65 0.75 -1.27
CA GLY A 428 -12.27 1.15 -1.33
C GLY A 428 -11.50 0.50 -0.17
N LYS A 429 -10.75 1.29 0.61
CA LYS A 429 -9.99 0.79 1.75
C LYS A 429 -10.92 0.22 2.84
N ALA A 430 -10.71 -1.05 3.22
CA ALA A 430 -11.52 -1.71 4.23
C ALA A 430 -11.24 -1.16 5.65
N ARG A 431 -12.32 -0.92 6.41
CA ARG A 431 -12.25 -0.68 7.86
C ARG A 431 -12.60 -1.96 8.58
N ARG A 432 -11.57 -2.70 8.99
CA ARG A 432 -11.73 -4.00 9.64
C ARG A 432 -11.98 -3.91 11.14
N VAL A 433 -11.63 -2.81 11.79
CA VAL A 433 -11.63 -2.67 13.24
C VAL A 433 -12.58 -1.58 13.68
N LYS A 434 -13.40 -1.91 14.69
CA LYS A 434 -14.20 -0.99 15.51
C LYS A 434 -13.68 -1.07 16.94
N ASP A 435 -12.83 -0.14 17.33
CA ASP A 435 -12.37 -0.03 18.72
C ASP A 435 -13.34 0.86 19.49
N LEU A 436 -14.06 0.28 20.45
CA LEU A 436 -15.09 0.90 21.26
C LEU A 436 -14.67 0.99 22.75
N ARG A 437 -13.38 0.88 23.05
CA ARG A 437 -12.83 0.92 24.41
C ARG A 437 -12.84 2.31 25.05
#